data_913dd34938039d9e008d7d287f023d46
#
_entry.id   913dd34938039d9e008d7d287f023d46
#
_cell.length_a   1.000
_cell.length_b   1.000
_cell.length_c   1.000
_cell.angle_alpha   90.00
_cell.angle_beta   90.00
_cell.angle_gamma   90.00
#
_symmetry.space_group_name_H-M   'P 1'
#
loop_
_entity.id
_entity.type
_entity.pdbx_description
1 polymer ?
#
loop_
_entity_poly.entity_id
_entity_poly.type
_entity_poly.pdbx_seq_one_letter_code
_entity_poly.pdbx_strand_id
1 'polypeptide(L)'
;MVAMMVAATSFAQETVVASLSHEGETTMFYGLTALVKAAEKAQSGDIISLSRGIFNATTIKAAITLRGAGIDSDDPTYLNGNLHIEIPADDANHFTMEGIICNSEMSMRGTFSTPQIVKCKLSSGFTTKTTTDNIDILVVNSKVINHFNVGGICRASLINSYVDGVGFYDDAHFMGLNCILFKNRMDQLHNSVWKNCIFATSNHSDYRLPTDCECTNCIAVDYYYDIFSQLKIKPGCSSASYAEAFKDFTGTYTDEQTFELSDAAKANENFKGTDGTEVGLYGGPQPFNLTLSYPLISTMEVGEKTDDKGLLEVTIGVK
;
A
#
# COMPACT_ATOMS: atom_id res chain seq x y z
N MET A 1 -28.48 -49.80 -27.60
CA MET A 1 -28.55 -48.36 -27.36
C MET A 1 -27.70 -48.10 -26.12
N VAL A 2 -26.48 -47.61 -26.32
CA VAL A 2 -25.53 -47.32 -25.21
C VAL A 2 -25.74 -45.86 -24.82
N ALA A 3 -26.24 -45.62 -23.62
CA ALA A 3 -26.36 -44.28 -23.10
C ALA A 3 -24.97 -43.78 -22.62
N MET A 4 -24.41 -42.84 -23.34
CA MET A 4 -23.18 -42.13 -22.95
C MET A 4 -23.54 -41.18 -21.83
N MET A 5 -23.19 -41.51 -20.57
CA MET A 5 -23.21 -40.57 -19.46
C MET A 5 -22.03 -39.58 -19.67
N VAL A 6 -22.35 -38.38 -20.07
CA VAL A 6 -21.39 -37.25 -20.02
C VAL A 6 -21.36 -36.81 -18.54
N ALA A 7 -20.33 -37.19 -17.83
CA ALA A 7 -20.02 -36.60 -16.53
C ALA A 7 -19.62 -35.13 -16.77
N ALA A 8 -20.53 -34.21 -16.47
CA ALA A 8 -20.19 -32.81 -16.37
C ALA A 8 -19.32 -32.65 -15.12
N THR A 9 -18.01 -32.54 -15.31
CA THR A 9 -17.11 -32.03 -14.27
C THR A 9 -17.46 -30.57 -14.04
N SER A 10 -18.29 -30.29 -13.04
CA SER A 10 -18.42 -28.91 -12.53
C SER A 10 -17.10 -28.58 -11.84
N PHE A 11 -16.24 -27.82 -12.48
CA PHE A 11 -15.21 -27.12 -11.75
C PHE A 11 -15.92 -26.16 -10.81
N ALA A 12 -15.83 -26.41 -9.51
CA ALA A 12 -16.25 -25.44 -8.51
C ALA A 12 -15.37 -24.20 -8.74
N GLN A 13 -15.92 -23.17 -9.34
CA GLN A 13 -15.26 -21.88 -9.44
C GLN A 13 -15.10 -21.40 -8.01
N GLU A 14 -13.87 -21.21 -7.53
CA GLU A 14 -13.62 -20.68 -6.20
C GLU A 14 -14.35 -19.35 -6.07
N THR A 15 -15.37 -19.34 -5.25
CA THR A 15 -16.22 -18.16 -5.07
C THR A 15 -15.56 -17.27 -4.05
N VAL A 16 -15.10 -16.09 -4.49
CA VAL A 16 -14.56 -15.08 -3.57
C VAL A 16 -15.58 -14.67 -2.53
N VAL A 17 -15.13 -14.44 -1.31
CA VAL A 17 -15.95 -14.21 -0.14
C VAL A 17 -15.52 -12.96 0.60
N ALA A 18 -16.48 -12.12 0.97
CA ALA A 18 -16.30 -11.03 1.93
C ALA A 18 -17.08 -11.35 3.22
N SER A 19 -16.44 -11.22 4.36
CA SER A 19 -17.10 -11.27 5.66
C SER A 19 -17.16 -9.87 6.28
N LEU A 20 -18.34 -9.50 6.77
CA LEU A 20 -18.54 -8.28 7.54
C LEU A 20 -18.75 -8.66 9.01
N SER A 21 -17.86 -8.19 9.87
CA SER A 21 -17.98 -8.32 11.32
C SER A 21 -18.48 -7.02 11.92
N HIS A 22 -19.65 -7.08 12.57
CA HIS A 22 -20.33 -6.00 13.24
C HIS A 22 -20.75 -6.43 14.64
N GLU A 23 -20.31 -5.74 15.70
CA GLU A 23 -20.67 -6.03 17.10
C GLU A 23 -20.53 -7.50 17.53
N GLY A 24 -19.57 -8.22 16.95
CA GLY A 24 -19.32 -9.65 17.24
C GLY A 24 -20.13 -10.63 16.38
N GLU A 25 -21.03 -10.15 15.54
CA GLU A 25 -21.72 -10.96 14.54
C GLU A 25 -20.99 -10.91 13.19
N THR A 26 -21.05 -11.99 12.42
CA THR A 26 -20.41 -12.06 11.10
C THR A 26 -21.44 -12.41 10.02
N THR A 27 -21.49 -11.56 8.99
CA THR A 27 -22.30 -11.79 7.78
C THR A 27 -21.39 -12.09 6.59
N MET A 28 -21.73 -13.12 5.82
CA MET A 28 -20.95 -13.55 4.65
C MET A 28 -21.61 -13.09 3.35
N PHE A 29 -20.79 -12.62 2.41
CA PHE A 29 -21.19 -12.23 1.06
C PHE A 29 -20.33 -12.96 0.03
N TYR A 30 -20.91 -13.33 -1.10
CA TYR A 30 -20.27 -14.20 -2.09
C TYR A 30 -20.23 -13.57 -3.47
N GLY A 31 -19.17 -13.90 -4.24
CA GLY A 31 -18.96 -13.52 -5.63
C GLY A 31 -18.29 -12.14 -5.79
N LEU A 32 -18.07 -11.73 -7.02
CA LEU A 32 -17.32 -10.52 -7.39
C LEU A 32 -17.86 -9.23 -6.74
N THR A 33 -19.15 -9.17 -6.44
CA THR A 33 -19.81 -8.02 -5.78
C THR A 33 -19.89 -8.15 -4.26
N ALA A 34 -19.19 -9.14 -3.66
CA ALA A 34 -19.25 -9.38 -2.22
C ALA A 34 -18.81 -8.17 -1.40
N LEU A 35 -17.72 -7.50 -1.82
CA LEU A 35 -17.27 -6.25 -1.19
C LEU A 35 -18.32 -5.13 -1.30
N VAL A 36 -18.95 -4.95 -2.46
CA VAL A 36 -20.00 -3.93 -2.67
C VAL A 36 -21.13 -4.15 -1.66
N LYS A 37 -21.65 -5.37 -1.55
CA LYS A 37 -22.74 -5.73 -0.63
C LYS A 37 -22.35 -5.58 0.84
N ALA A 38 -21.11 -5.93 1.20
CA ALA A 38 -20.59 -5.76 2.55
C ALA A 38 -20.47 -4.26 2.91
N ALA A 39 -19.92 -3.46 2.00
CA ALA A 39 -19.74 -2.03 2.19
C ALA A 39 -21.07 -1.25 2.31
N GLU A 40 -22.12 -1.69 1.60
CA GLU A 40 -23.48 -1.11 1.72
C GLU A 40 -24.09 -1.30 3.11
N LYS A 41 -23.66 -2.34 3.85
CA LYS A 41 -24.18 -2.67 5.19
C LYS A 41 -23.24 -2.25 6.32
N ALA A 42 -21.99 -1.97 6.00
CA ALA A 42 -20.99 -1.64 6.99
C ALA A 42 -21.28 -0.33 7.71
N GLN A 43 -20.97 -0.32 8.99
CA GLN A 43 -21.02 0.83 9.87
C GLN A 43 -19.61 1.19 10.33
N SER A 44 -19.45 2.39 10.90
CA SER A 44 -18.16 2.82 11.43
C SER A 44 -17.68 1.89 12.56
N GLY A 45 -16.41 1.48 12.48
CA GLY A 45 -15.79 0.52 13.38
C GLY A 45 -15.85 -0.94 12.93
N ASP A 46 -16.61 -1.26 11.88
CA ASP A 46 -16.72 -2.62 11.37
C ASP A 46 -15.43 -3.10 10.69
N ILE A 47 -15.34 -4.43 10.54
CA ILE A 47 -14.27 -5.09 9.81
C ILE A 47 -14.86 -5.84 8.62
N ILE A 48 -14.37 -5.53 7.41
CA ILE A 48 -14.60 -6.32 6.21
C ILE A 48 -13.31 -7.10 5.90
N SER A 49 -13.40 -8.44 5.91
CA SER A 49 -12.28 -9.29 5.49
C SER A 49 -12.62 -9.96 4.16
N LEU A 50 -11.67 -9.88 3.23
CA LEU A 50 -11.78 -10.41 1.87
C LEU A 50 -10.92 -11.65 1.73
N SER A 51 -11.48 -12.70 1.12
CA SER A 51 -10.70 -13.86 0.70
C SER A 51 -9.69 -13.49 -0.39
N ARG A 52 -8.86 -14.43 -0.77
CA ARG A 52 -8.07 -14.39 -2.00
C ARG A 52 -8.96 -14.21 -3.22
N GLY A 53 -8.39 -13.66 -4.31
CA GLY A 53 -9.04 -13.50 -5.58
C GLY A 53 -9.52 -12.07 -5.88
N ILE A 54 -10.42 -11.92 -6.83
CA ILE A 54 -10.79 -10.63 -7.43
C ILE A 54 -12.15 -10.18 -6.94
N PHE A 55 -12.23 -8.92 -6.49
CA PHE A 55 -13.48 -8.24 -6.10
C PHE A 55 -13.68 -6.96 -6.92
N ASN A 56 -14.93 -6.62 -7.16
CA ASN A 56 -15.26 -5.29 -7.67
C ASN A 56 -15.05 -4.26 -6.57
N ALA A 57 -14.27 -3.22 -6.89
CA ALA A 57 -14.11 -2.07 -6.02
C ALA A 57 -15.43 -1.28 -5.90
N THR A 58 -15.54 -0.45 -4.86
CA THR A 58 -16.74 0.34 -4.58
C THR A 58 -16.40 1.63 -3.85
N THR A 59 -17.41 2.41 -3.50
CA THR A 59 -17.27 3.53 -2.57
C THR A 59 -17.49 3.05 -1.13
N ILE A 60 -16.52 3.29 -0.27
CA ILE A 60 -16.61 3.06 1.18
C ILE A 60 -17.05 4.36 1.86
N LYS A 61 -18.16 4.31 2.60
CA LYS A 61 -18.78 5.46 3.25
C LYS A 61 -18.73 5.44 4.77
N ALA A 62 -18.12 4.43 5.35
CA ALA A 62 -17.93 4.28 6.79
C ALA A 62 -16.46 4.04 7.12
N ALA A 63 -16.00 4.51 8.28
CA ALA A 63 -14.65 4.28 8.77
C ALA A 63 -14.49 2.83 9.23
N ILE A 64 -14.12 1.94 8.33
CA ILE A 64 -13.99 0.51 8.54
C ILE A 64 -12.54 0.06 8.45
N THR A 65 -12.28 -1.17 8.93
CA THR A 65 -11.06 -1.90 8.60
C THR A 65 -11.34 -2.85 7.44
N LEU A 66 -10.65 -2.64 6.31
CA LEU A 66 -10.74 -3.49 5.12
C LEU A 66 -9.46 -4.36 5.03
N ARG A 67 -9.59 -5.67 5.15
CA ARG A 67 -8.50 -6.64 5.15
C ARG A 67 -8.54 -7.54 3.93
N GLY A 68 -7.38 -7.78 3.33
CA GLY A 68 -7.21 -8.73 2.23
C GLY A 68 -6.30 -9.91 2.62
N ALA A 69 -5.98 -10.78 1.66
CA ALA A 69 -5.13 -11.95 1.86
C ALA A 69 -3.62 -11.67 1.77
N GLY A 70 -3.22 -10.40 1.58
CA GLY A 70 -1.83 -9.98 1.38
C GLY A 70 -1.51 -9.73 -0.08
N ILE A 71 -0.44 -8.97 -0.32
CA ILE A 71 0.02 -8.62 -1.67
C ILE A 71 1.23 -9.46 -2.12
N ASP A 72 1.85 -10.17 -1.19
CA ASP A 72 3.03 -11.04 -1.38
C ASP A 72 2.64 -12.53 -1.26
N SER A 73 1.38 -12.86 -1.50
CA SER A 73 0.88 -14.24 -1.51
C SER A 73 0.81 -14.78 -2.94
N ASP A 74 0.83 -16.11 -3.09
CA ASP A 74 0.65 -16.76 -4.40
C ASP A 74 -0.70 -16.44 -5.05
N ASP A 75 -1.67 -16.01 -4.25
CA ASP A 75 -3.02 -15.64 -4.69
C ASP A 75 -3.54 -14.46 -3.84
N PRO A 76 -3.18 -13.21 -4.21
CA PRO A 76 -3.54 -12.02 -3.44
C PRO A 76 -5.02 -11.65 -3.57
N THR A 77 -5.44 -10.70 -2.74
CA THR A 77 -6.73 -10.02 -2.90
C THR A 77 -6.58 -8.84 -3.85
N TYR A 78 -7.35 -8.84 -4.93
CA TYR A 78 -7.40 -7.77 -5.93
C TYR A 78 -8.72 -7.02 -5.87
N LEU A 79 -8.64 -5.69 -5.98
CA LEU A 79 -9.79 -4.83 -6.26
C LEU A 79 -9.72 -4.32 -7.70
N ASN A 80 -10.71 -4.68 -8.51
CA ASN A 80 -10.88 -4.18 -9.88
C ASN A 80 -11.90 -3.03 -9.91
N GLY A 81 -11.55 -1.96 -10.60
CA GLY A 81 -12.31 -0.70 -10.62
C GLY A 81 -11.79 0.28 -9.55
N ASN A 82 -12.28 1.50 -9.60
CA ASN A 82 -11.84 2.57 -8.72
C ASN A 82 -12.38 2.37 -7.29
N LEU A 83 -11.50 2.48 -6.31
CA LEU A 83 -11.86 2.48 -4.89
C LEU A 83 -11.99 3.93 -4.42
N HIS A 84 -13.17 4.31 -3.95
CA HIS A 84 -13.42 5.63 -3.40
C HIS A 84 -13.67 5.55 -1.90
N ILE A 85 -13.01 6.41 -1.12
CA ILE A 85 -13.22 6.53 0.32
C ILE A 85 -13.85 7.90 0.58
N GLU A 86 -15.09 7.90 1.08
CA GLU A 86 -15.91 9.09 1.34
C GLU A 86 -16.53 8.97 2.73
N ILE A 87 -15.72 9.22 3.77
CA ILE A 87 -16.12 9.03 5.17
C ILE A 87 -16.63 10.37 5.73
N PRO A 88 -17.69 10.38 6.55
CA PRO A 88 -18.14 11.58 7.25
C PRO A 88 -17.05 12.18 8.14
N ALA A 89 -16.98 13.51 8.19
CA ALA A 89 -15.95 14.25 8.93
C ALA A 89 -16.01 14.05 10.46
N ASP A 90 -17.17 13.68 10.99
CA ASP A 90 -17.45 13.45 12.40
C ASP A 90 -17.31 11.97 12.82
N ASP A 91 -16.85 11.11 11.91
CA ASP A 91 -16.61 9.71 12.25
C ASP A 91 -15.40 9.61 13.20
N ALA A 92 -15.65 9.01 14.39
CA ALA A 92 -14.65 8.84 15.43
C ALA A 92 -13.63 7.73 15.14
N ASN A 93 -13.93 6.84 14.20
CA ASN A 93 -13.07 5.73 13.80
C ASN A 93 -12.18 6.10 12.61
N HIS A 94 -11.18 5.27 12.37
CA HIS A 94 -10.24 5.45 11.26
C HIS A 94 -10.49 4.41 10.17
N PHE A 95 -10.45 4.82 8.92
CA PHE A 95 -10.37 3.87 7.81
C PHE A 95 -8.98 3.22 7.80
N THR A 96 -8.95 1.90 7.74
CA THR A 96 -7.70 1.13 7.56
C THR A 96 -7.88 0.15 6.40
N MET A 97 -6.91 0.11 5.50
CA MET A 97 -6.83 -0.91 4.44
C MET A 97 -5.51 -1.66 4.57
N GLU A 98 -5.55 -3.00 4.65
CA GLU A 98 -4.35 -3.83 4.79
C GLU A 98 -4.37 -5.02 3.84
N GLY A 99 -3.22 -5.29 3.19
CA GLY A 99 -2.99 -6.52 2.42
C GLY A 99 -3.78 -6.65 1.12
N ILE A 100 -4.01 -5.55 0.40
CA ILE A 100 -4.86 -5.49 -0.80
C ILE A 100 -4.09 -4.87 -1.97
N ILE A 101 -4.30 -5.42 -3.17
CA ILE A 101 -3.87 -4.84 -4.45
C ILE A 101 -5.05 -4.09 -5.08
N CYS A 102 -4.95 -2.78 -5.23
CA CYS A 102 -5.87 -1.98 -6.02
C CYS A 102 -5.34 -1.86 -7.45
N ASN A 103 -6.03 -2.48 -8.41
CA ASN A 103 -5.60 -2.47 -9.82
C ASN A 103 -5.91 -1.15 -10.53
N SER A 104 -6.90 -0.41 -10.06
CA SER A 104 -7.27 0.92 -10.56
C SER A 104 -7.00 2.01 -9.52
N GLU A 105 -7.34 3.24 -9.83
CA GLU A 105 -7.10 4.39 -8.94
C GLU A 105 -7.84 4.25 -7.60
N MET A 106 -7.12 4.51 -6.50
CA MET A 106 -7.72 4.75 -5.19
C MET A 106 -7.84 6.25 -4.96
N SER A 107 -8.99 6.70 -4.47
CA SER A 107 -9.16 8.12 -4.12
C SER A 107 -9.85 8.31 -2.79
N MET A 108 -9.49 9.41 -2.12
CA MET A 108 -10.14 9.85 -0.89
C MET A 108 -10.72 11.25 -1.05
N ARG A 109 -11.85 11.53 -0.40
CA ARG A 109 -12.52 12.83 -0.41
C ARG A 109 -13.06 13.19 0.95
N GLY A 110 -13.01 14.48 1.28
CA GLY A 110 -13.63 15.04 2.48
C GLY A 110 -12.63 15.43 3.55
N THR A 111 -13.12 15.50 4.77
CA THR A 111 -12.31 15.81 5.96
C THR A 111 -12.50 14.69 6.96
N PHE A 112 -11.46 13.92 7.20
CA PHE A 112 -11.48 12.85 8.20
C PHE A 112 -10.07 12.52 8.70
N SER A 113 -10.00 11.95 9.89
CA SER A 113 -8.73 11.69 10.56
C SER A 113 -8.06 10.42 10.07
N THR A 114 -6.78 10.48 9.91
CA THR A 114 -5.73 9.48 9.72
C THR A 114 -6.15 8.13 9.12
N PRO A 115 -6.61 8.10 7.84
CA PRO A 115 -6.76 6.84 7.13
C PRO A 115 -5.40 6.16 6.98
N GLN A 116 -5.38 4.83 7.10
CA GLN A 116 -4.17 4.04 7.02
C GLN A 116 -4.19 3.10 5.81
N ILE A 117 -3.11 3.10 5.05
CA ILE A 117 -2.86 2.17 3.94
C ILE A 117 -1.62 1.36 4.34
N VAL A 118 -1.82 0.08 4.65
CA VAL A 118 -0.79 -0.76 5.25
C VAL A 118 -0.57 -2.00 4.38
N LYS A 119 0.68 -2.27 3.99
CA LYS A 119 1.03 -3.49 3.22
C LYS A 119 0.17 -3.68 1.98
N CYS A 120 -0.14 -2.58 1.30
CA CYS A 120 -0.96 -2.55 0.09
C CYS A 120 -0.12 -2.25 -1.15
N LYS A 121 -0.69 -2.61 -2.32
CA LYS A 121 -0.20 -2.15 -3.63
C LYS A 121 -1.29 -1.35 -4.33
N LEU A 122 -1.00 -0.09 -4.67
CA LEU A 122 -1.85 0.77 -5.47
C LEU A 122 -1.27 0.85 -6.89
N SER A 123 -1.76 0.02 -7.80
CA SER A 123 -1.15 -0.17 -9.13
C SER A 123 -1.36 1.01 -10.08
N SER A 124 -2.45 1.74 -9.93
CA SER A 124 -2.77 2.93 -10.75
C SER A 124 -2.75 4.24 -9.94
N GLY A 125 -2.18 4.19 -8.74
CA GLY A 125 -1.93 5.35 -7.90
C GLY A 125 -3.05 5.70 -6.93
N PHE A 126 -2.81 6.85 -6.27
CA PHE A 126 -3.67 7.42 -5.25
C PHE A 126 -3.90 8.91 -5.51
N THR A 127 -5.09 9.40 -5.20
CA THR A 127 -5.40 10.83 -5.31
C THR A 127 -6.38 11.31 -4.24
N THR A 128 -6.17 12.54 -3.73
CA THR A 128 -7.24 13.35 -3.13
C THR A 128 -7.79 14.27 -4.21
N LYS A 129 -9.12 14.42 -4.29
CA LYS A 129 -9.74 14.97 -5.52
C LYS A 129 -10.03 16.46 -5.49
N THR A 130 -10.01 17.10 -4.33
CA THR A 130 -10.41 18.51 -4.21
C THR A 130 -9.45 19.32 -3.38
N THR A 131 -9.39 20.64 -3.63
CA THR A 131 -8.59 21.59 -2.86
C THR A 131 -9.13 21.80 -1.44
N THR A 132 -10.33 21.31 -1.13
CA THR A 132 -10.97 21.41 0.18
C THR A 132 -10.80 20.15 1.04
N ASP A 133 -10.20 19.10 0.48
CA ASP A 133 -9.93 17.88 1.27
C ASP A 133 -8.93 18.19 2.40
N ASN A 134 -9.20 17.66 3.59
CA ASN A 134 -8.34 17.75 4.76
C ASN A 134 -8.18 16.36 5.37
N ILE A 135 -7.17 15.65 4.92
CA ILE A 135 -6.95 14.24 5.23
C ILE A 135 -5.51 14.05 5.68
N ASP A 136 -5.30 13.47 6.86
CA ASP A 136 -3.97 13.06 7.34
C ASP A 136 -3.74 11.59 6.99
N ILE A 137 -3.11 11.30 5.86
CA ILE A 137 -2.94 9.94 5.33
C ILE A 137 -1.68 9.31 5.92
N LEU A 138 -1.78 8.07 6.38
CA LEU A 138 -0.64 7.25 6.77
C LEU A 138 -0.47 6.06 5.81
N VAL A 139 0.69 5.96 5.16
CA VAL A 139 1.05 4.86 4.26
C VAL A 139 2.26 4.12 4.83
N VAL A 140 2.10 2.83 5.11
CA VAL A 140 3.14 2.01 5.77
C VAL A 140 3.36 0.73 4.99
N ASN A 141 4.64 0.38 4.77
CA ASN A 141 5.04 -0.87 4.12
C ASN A 141 4.27 -1.15 2.82
N SER A 142 4.03 -0.12 2.01
CA SER A 142 3.18 -0.19 0.83
C SER A 142 3.93 0.18 -0.44
N LYS A 143 3.41 -0.27 -1.59
CA LYS A 143 3.89 0.10 -2.92
C LYS A 143 2.83 0.95 -3.62
N VAL A 144 3.13 2.22 -3.90
CA VAL A 144 2.29 3.10 -4.70
C VAL A 144 2.95 3.31 -6.05
N ILE A 145 2.31 2.82 -7.09
CA ILE A 145 2.84 2.82 -8.45
C ILE A 145 2.10 3.88 -9.26
N ASN A 146 2.80 4.52 -10.19
CA ASN A 146 2.33 5.52 -11.11
C ASN A 146 2.21 6.93 -10.50
N HIS A 147 1.36 7.18 -9.51
CA HIS A 147 1.27 8.49 -8.86
C HIS A 147 0.71 8.43 -7.42
N PHE A 148 1.18 9.36 -6.61
CA PHE A 148 0.64 9.64 -5.28
C PHE A 148 0.35 11.14 -5.20
N ASN A 149 -0.84 11.53 -5.63
CA ASN A 149 -1.25 12.92 -5.75
C ASN A 149 -2.08 13.35 -4.54
N VAL A 150 -1.57 14.30 -3.79
CA VAL A 150 -2.24 14.83 -2.60
C VAL A 150 -2.45 16.33 -2.79
N GLY A 151 -3.66 16.78 -2.61
CA GLY A 151 -4.06 18.18 -2.76
C GLY A 151 -4.76 18.73 -1.54
N GLY A 152 -5.17 19.99 -1.60
CA GLY A 152 -5.81 20.68 -0.50
C GLY A 152 -4.87 20.94 0.67
N ILE A 153 -5.39 20.86 1.89
CA ILE A 153 -4.61 20.99 3.13
C ILE A 153 -4.26 19.62 3.72
N CYS A 154 -4.18 18.60 2.88
CA CYS A 154 -3.88 17.23 3.30
C CYS A 154 -2.44 17.08 3.76
N ARG A 155 -2.24 16.12 4.67
CA ARG A 155 -0.92 15.66 5.08
C ARG A 155 -0.76 14.20 4.70
N ALA A 156 0.45 13.83 4.30
CA ALA A 156 0.78 12.43 4.03
C ALA A 156 2.06 12.04 4.78
N SER A 157 1.96 10.98 5.56
CA SER A 157 3.08 10.33 6.21
C SER A 157 3.37 9.00 5.53
N LEU A 158 4.57 8.87 4.96
CA LEU A 158 5.04 7.67 4.27
C LEU A 158 6.11 7.00 5.13
N ILE A 159 5.93 5.74 5.46
CA ILE A 159 6.89 4.99 6.28
C ILE A 159 7.23 3.67 5.58
N ASN A 160 8.52 3.41 5.38
CA ASN A 160 9.02 2.17 4.76
C ASN A 160 8.22 1.81 3.48
N SER A 161 7.97 2.78 2.61
CA SER A 161 7.11 2.62 1.45
C SER A 161 7.82 3.01 0.17
N TYR A 162 7.50 2.32 -0.92
CA TYR A 162 7.91 2.66 -2.27
C TYR A 162 6.84 3.52 -2.95
N VAL A 163 7.24 4.66 -3.52
CA VAL A 163 6.33 5.56 -4.22
C VAL A 163 6.92 5.96 -5.57
N ASP A 164 6.20 5.60 -6.65
CA ASP A 164 6.54 6.00 -8.01
C ASP A 164 5.69 7.22 -8.42
N GLY A 165 6.27 8.39 -8.30
CA GLY A 165 5.62 9.65 -8.64
C GLY A 165 4.82 10.27 -7.49
N VAL A 166 5.32 11.39 -6.96
CA VAL A 166 4.61 12.21 -5.99
C VAL A 166 4.20 13.50 -6.66
N GLY A 167 2.92 13.82 -6.61
CA GLY A 167 2.37 15.07 -7.11
C GLY A 167 1.71 15.85 -5.98
N PHE A 168 1.89 17.17 -6.04
CA PHE A 168 1.28 18.09 -5.08
C PHE A 168 0.37 19.03 -5.79
N TYR A 169 -0.70 19.35 -5.10
CA TYR A 169 -1.54 20.48 -5.43
C TYR A 169 -1.71 21.31 -4.14
N ASP A 170 -1.50 22.61 -4.24
CA ASP A 170 -1.72 23.57 -3.16
C ASP A 170 -0.79 23.40 -1.92
N ASP A 171 -1.33 23.45 -0.72
CA ASP A 171 -0.63 23.50 0.57
C ASP A 171 -0.40 22.11 1.22
N ALA A 172 -0.37 21.04 0.44
CA ALA A 172 -0.16 19.70 0.98
C ALA A 172 1.23 19.55 1.64
N HIS A 173 1.29 18.80 2.73
CA HIS A 173 2.52 18.53 3.49
C HIS A 173 2.88 17.07 3.45
N PHE A 174 4.17 16.76 3.31
CA PHE A 174 4.67 15.39 3.30
C PHE A 174 5.71 15.14 4.35
N MET A 175 5.66 13.95 4.93
CA MET A 175 6.70 13.41 5.76
C MET A 175 7.06 12.00 5.27
N GLY A 176 8.34 11.77 4.97
CA GLY A 176 8.84 10.47 4.56
C GLY A 176 9.90 9.96 5.52
N LEU A 177 9.76 8.71 5.94
CA LEU A 177 10.73 8.01 6.76
C LEU A 177 11.04 6.65 6.13
N ASN A 178 12.33 6.41 5.85
CA ASN A 178 12.81 5.14 5.27
C ASN A 178 12.06 4.76 3.97
N CYS A 179 11.81 5.72 3.09
CA CYS A 179 11.08 5.51 1.85
C CYS A 179 12.00 5.49 0.63
N ILE A 180 11.51 4.92 -0.47
CA ILE A 180 12.09 5.11 -1.80
C ILE A 180 11.07 5.87 -2.65
N LEU A 181 11.50 7.02 -3.19
CA LEU A 181 10.73 7.84 -4.12
C LEU A 181 11.36 7.75 -5.50
N PHE A 182 10.59 7.31 -6.49
CA PHE A 182 11.08 7.04 -7.83
C PHE A 182 10.34 7.87 -8.90
N LYS A 183 11.04 8.30 -9.95
CA LYS A 183 10.50 9.10 -11.06
C LYS A 183 9.83 10.42 -10.66
N ASN A 184 10.24 11.03 -9.59
CA ASN A 184 9.55 12.19 -9.06
C ASN A 184 10.02 13.50 -9.68
N ARG A 185 9.07 14.40 -9.87
CA ARG A 185 9.35 15.82 -10.06
C ARG A 185 9.63 16.45 -8.71
N MET A 186 10.90 16.50 -8.33
CA MET A 186 11.35 16.96 -7.01
C MET A 186 11.00 18.42 -6.73
N ASP A 187 10.84 19.23 -7.76
CA ASP A 187 10.43 20.64 -7.67
C ASP A 187 9.01 20.85 -7.12
N GLN A 188 8.24 19.80 -6.96
CA GLN A 188 6.87 19.86 -6.43
C GLN A 188 6.76 19.46 -4.96
N LEU A 189 7.87 19.05 -4.32
CA LEU A 189 7.87 18.56 -2.93
C LEU A 189 7.96 19.69 -1.88
N HIS A 190 7.18 20.77 -2.04
CA HIS A 190 7.17 21.88 -1.09
C HIS A 190 6.77 21.45 0.33
N ASN A 191 7.26 22.18 1.34
CA ASN A 191 6.91 21.98 2.76
C ASN A 191 7.02 20.52 3.24
N SER A 192 8.04 19.78 2.78
CA SER A 192 8.19 18.36 3.08
C SER A 192 9.42 18.05 3.92
N VAL A 193 9.33 16.99 4.73
CA VAL A 193 10.40 16.51 5.59
C VAL A 193 10.72 15.06 5.26
N TRP A 194 11.98 14.79 4.90
CA TRP A 194 12.44 13.48 4.48
C TRP A 194 13.59 13.01 5.35
N LYS A 195 13.48 11.81 5.88
CA LYS A 195 14.50 11.22 6.74
C LYS A 195 14.81 9.79 6.33
N ASN A 196 16.09 9.49 6.17
CA ASN A 196 16.58 8.18 5.77
C ASN A 196 15.94 7.67 4.46
N CYS A 197 15.64 8.56 3.51
CA CYS A 197 14.95 8.23 2.27
C CYS A 197 15.93 8.15 1.09
N ILE A 198 15.52 7.41 0.06
CA ILE A 198 16.23 7.34 -1.22
C ILE A 198 15.35 8.00 -2.28
N PHE A 199 15.87 8.99 -2.96
CA PHE A 199 15.29 9.59 -4.15
C PHE A 199 16.00 9.00 -5.37
N ALA A 200 15.24 8.41 -6.30
CA ALA A 200 15.80 7.77 -7.49
C ALA A 200 15.08 8.22 -8.76
N THR A 201 15.77 8.31 -9.88
CA THR A 201 15.20 8.69 -11.17
C THR A 201 15.78 7.87 -12.31
N SER A 202 14.97 7.54 -13.31
CA SER A 202 15.43 6.85 -14.53
C SER A 202 15.96 7.78 -15.62
N ASN A 203 15.83 9.10 -15.47
CA ASN A 203 16.00 10.05 -16.57
C ASN A 203 17.05 11.16 -16.28
N HIS A 204 17.96 10.96 -15.33
CA HIS A 204 18.93 11.99 -14.93
C HIS A 204 18.26 13.36 -14.75
N SER A 205 17.20 13.41 -13.96
CA SER A 205 16.35 14.58 -13.77
C SER A 205 17.12 15.81 -13.31
N ASP A 206 16.80 16.97 -13.89
CA ASP A 206 17.36 18.27 -13.52
C ASP A 206 16.59 18.95 -12.38
N TYR A 207 15.51 18.32 -11.89
CA TYR A 207 14.69 18.91 -10.84
C TYR A 207 15.38 18.82 -9.47
N ARG A 208 15.35 19.91 -8.74
CA ARG A 208 15.89 20.01 -7.38
C ARG A 208 14.77 20.12 -6.37
N LEU A 209 15.04 19.67 -5.15
CA LEU A 209 14.11 19.87 -4.05
C LEU A 209 13.93 21.35 -3.74
N PRO A 210 12.72 21.85 -3.49
CA PRO A 210 12.45 23.22 -3.09
C PRO A 210 13.17 23.61 -1.79
N THR A 211 13.40 24.90 -1.62
CA THR A 211 14.18 25.46 -0.47
C THR A 211 13.49 25.32 0.88
N ASP A 212 12.22 25.01 0.89
CA ASP A 212 11.34 24.78 2.07
C ASP A 212 11.23 23.31 2.46
N CYS A 213 12.01 22.44 1.79
CA CYS A 213 12.15 21.04 2.20
C CYS A 213 13.26 20.85 3.21
N GLU A 214 13.15 19.81 4.02
CA GLU A 214 14.19 19.35 4.94
C GLU A 214 14.52 17.89 4.65
N CYS A 215 15.81 17.57 4.52
CA CYS A 215 16.29 16.21 4.32
C CYS A 215 17.34 15.86 5.36
N THR A 216 17.28 14.64 5.89
CA THR A 216 18.28 14.11 6.81
C THR A 216 18.67 12.70 6.43
N ASN A 217 19.96 12.43 6.23
CA ASN A 217 20.49 11.13 5.81
C ASN A 217 19.74 10.57 4.59
N CYS A 218 19.52 11.39 3.57
CA CYS A 218 18.86 11.00 2.33
C CYS A 218 19.86 10.78 1.20
N ILE A 219 19.59 9.86 0.31
CA ILE A 219 20.44 9.53 -0.84
C ILE A 219 19.73 9.91 -2.14
N ALA A 220 20.41 10.62 -3.02
CA ALA A 220 19.99 10.87 -4.39
C ALA A 220 20.65 9.87 -5.33
N VAL A 221 19.85 9.09 -6.05
CA VAL A 221 20.37 8.04 -6.96
C VAL A 221 20.12 8.45 -8.41
N ASP A 222 21.20 8.53 -9.17
CA ASP A 222 21.24 8.77 -10.61
C ASP A 222 20.69 10.14 -11.07
N TYR A 223 20.76 11.15 -10.21
CA TYR A 223 20.47 12.53 -10.58
C TYR A 223 21.69 13.22 -11.23
N TYR A 224 21.44 14.03 -12.25
CA TYR A 224 22.49 14.81 -12.92
C TYR A 224 23.08 15.89 -12.03
N TYR A 225 22.26 16.53 -11.20
CA TYR A 225 22.66 17.55 -10.24
C TYR A 225 22.42 17.11 -8.79
N ASP A 226 23.13 17.72 -7.86
CA ASP A 226 22.83 17.61 -6.43
C ASP A 226 21.43 18.19 -6.14
N ILE A 227 20.44 17.32 -5.95
CA ILE A 227 19.05 17.71 -5.69
C ILE A 227 18.89 18.40 -4.33
N PHE A 228 19.84 18.21 -3.42
CA PHE A 228 19.86 18.80 -2.08
C PHE A 228 20.55 20.18 -2.05
N SER A 229 21.14 20.63 -3.15
CA SER A 229 22.01 21.83 -3.17
C SER A 229 21.34 23.10 -2.64
N GLN A 230 20.01 23.24 -2.82
CA GLN A 230 19.24 24.41 -2.41
C GLN A 230 18.67 24.33 -0.98
N LEU A 231 18.75 23.16 -0.34
CA LEU A 231 18.18 22.96 0.99
C LEU A 231 19.00 23.66 2.08
N LYS A 232 18.30 24.22 3.05
CA LYS A 232 18.89 24.81 4.27
C LYS A 232 19.28 23.71 5.27
N ILE A 233 18.51 22.63 5.35
CA ILE A 233 18.68 21.50 6.27
C ILE A 233 18.87 20.24 5.46
N LYS A 234 20.09 19.70 5.44
CA LYS A 234 20.47 18.49 4.68
C LYS A 234 21.61 17.68 5.33
N PRO A 235 21.61 17.47 6.65
CA PRO A 235 22.70 16.72 7.28
C PRO A 235 22.72 15.27 6.77
N GLY A 236 23.92 14.76 6.43
CA GLY A 236 24.13 13.39 6.00
C GLY A 236 23.55 13.03 4.63
N CYS A 237 23.10 14.02 3.83
CA CYS A 237 22.62 13.76 2.48
C CYS A 237 23.77 13.57 1.50
N SER A 238 23.66 12.61 0.58
CA SER A 238 24.67 12.28 -0.42
C SER A 238 24.05 11.78 -1.73
N SER A 239 24.90 11.50 -2.73
CA SER A 239 24.48 10.96 -4.02
C SER A 239 25.20 9.66 -4.33
N ALA A 240 24.56 8.81 -5.14
CA ALA A 240 25.09 7.53 -5.60
C ALA A 240 24.55 7.17 -6.99
N SER A 241 25.20 6.24 -7.66
CA SER A 241 24.64 5.57 -8.85
C SER A 241 23.74 4.38 -8.44
N TYR A 242 22.96 3.86 -9.39
CA TYR A 242 22.16 2.64 -9.14
C TYR A 242 23.02 1.46 -8.73
N ALA A 243 24.14 1.24 -9.41
CA ALA A 243 25.04 0.12 -9.13
C ALA A 243 25.70 0.22 -7.74
N GLU A 244 25.90 1.42 -7.23
CA GLU A 244 26.39 1.63 -5.85
C GLU A 244 25.28 1.39 -4.84
N ALA A 245 24.07 1.89 -5.10
CA ALA A 245 22.98 1.91 -4.14
C ALA A 245 22.27 0.54 -4.02
N PHE A 246 21.90 -0.08 -5.14
CA PHE A 246 20.99 -1.24 -5.12
C PHE A 246 21.66 -2.53 -5.62
N LYS A 247 21.15 -3.63 -5.11
CA LYS A 247 21.58 -4.98 -5.50
C LYS A 247 21.07 -5.38 -6.89
N ASP A 248 19.80 -5.08 -7.18
CA ASP A 248 19.06 -5.56 -8.35
C ASP A 248 18.24 -4.47 -9.07
N PHE A 249 18.17 -3.27 -8.53
CA PHE A 249 17.42 -2.18 -9.14
C PHE A 249 18.28 -1.32 -10.05
N THR A 250 17.87 -1.19 -11.32
CA THR A 250 18.60 -0.48 -12.37
C THR A 250 17.84 0.72 -12.96
N GLY A 251 16.83 1.23 -12.25
CA GLY A 251 16.06 2.39 -12.68
C GLY A 251 14.79 2.07 -13.46
N THR A 252 14.42 0.81 -13.61
CA THR A 252 13.14 0.38 -14.17
C THR A 252 12.40 -0.46 -13.15
N TYR A 253 11.19 -0.03 -12.77
CA TYR A 253 10.37 -0.77 -11.82
C TYR A 253 9.87 -2.10 -12.40
N THR A 254 10.01 -3.17 -11.63
CA THR A 254 9.30 -4.43 -11.82
C THR A 254 8.74 -4.93 -10.49
N ASP A 255 7.73 -5.79 -10.52
CA ASP A 255 7.09 -6.30 -9.30
C ASP A 255 8.00 -7.21 -8.47
N GLU A 256 8.97 -7.86 -9.12
CA GLU A 256 9.93 -8.76 -8.48
C GLU A 256 11.06 -8.04 -7.75
N GLN A 257 11.20 -6.72 -7.93
CA GLN A 257 12.28 -5.98 -7.30
C GLN A 257 12.13 -5.88 -5.80
N THR A 258 13.21 -6.18 -5.10
CA THR A 258 13.27 -6.08 -3.64
C THR A 258 13.65 -4.68 -3.16
N PHE A 259 14.38 -3.91 -3.97
CA PHE A 259 14.99 -2.62 -3.60
C PHE A 259 16.00 -2.74 -2.45
N GLU A 260 16.58 -3.91 -2.26
CA GLU A 260 17.66 -4.10 -1.29
C GLU A 260 18.89 -3.28 -1.67
N LEU A 261 19.54 -2.71 -0.67
CA LEU A 261 20.84 -2.07 -0.85
C LEU A 261 21.88 -3.11 -1.26
N SER A 262 22.83 -2.71 -2.09
CA SER A 262 24.01 -3.51 -2.41
C SER A 262 24.85 -3.78 -1.16
N ASP A 263 25.67 -4.82 -1.17
CA ASP A 263 26.58 -5.11 -0.06
C ASP A 263 27.57 -3.97 0.18
N ALA A 264 27.99 -3.28 -0.89
CA ALA A 264 28.86 -2.11 -0.81
C ALA A 264 28.13 -0.91 -0.14
N ALA A 265 26.85 -0.68 -0.49
CA ALA A 265 26.03 0.33 0.15
C ALA A 265 25.81 0.03 1.63
N LYS A 266 25.46 -1.21 1.98
CA LYS A 266 25.29 -1.64 3.38
C LYS A 266 26.53 -1.43 4.25
N ALA A 267 27.73 -1.51 3.65
CA ALA A 267 29.00 -1.26 4.32
C ALA A 267 29.41 0.24 4.36
N ASN A 268 28.72 1.10 3.63
CA ASN A 268 29.06 2.52 3.50
C ASN A 268 28.28 3.38 4.50
N GLU A 269 28.98 4.17 5.31
CA GLU A 269 28.39 5.05 6.32
C GLU A 269 27.41 6.08 5.73
N ASN A 270 27.58 6.48 4.47
CA ASN A 270 26.62 7.38 3.80
C ASN A 270 25.23 6.75 3.62
N PHE A 271 25.12 5.43 3.66
CA PHE A 271 23.84 4.71 3.57
C PHE A 271 23.29 4.31 4.94
N LYS A 272 23.84 4.85 6.03
CA LYS A 272 23.29 4.67 7.37
C LYS A 272 22.27 5.76 7.69
N GLY A 273 21.16 5.35 8.21
CA GLY A 273 20.14 6.21 8.76
C GLY A 273 20.56 6.86 10.09
N THR A 274 19.76 7.77 10.56
CA THR A 274 20.00 8.49 11.84
C THR A 274 19.97 7.58 13.06
N ASP A 275 19.43 6.39 12.93
CA ASP A 275 19.34 5.33 13.95
C ASP A 275 20.40 4.23 13.80
N GLY A 276 21.32 4.41 12.84
CA GLY A 276 22.38 3.44 12.53
C GLY A 276 21.93 2.25 11.67
N THR A 277 20.65 2.14 11.32
CA THR A 277 20.15 1.17 10.34
C THR A 277 20.43 1.63 8.91
N GLU A 278 20.10 0.85 7.89
CA GLU A 278 20.22 1.29 6.50
C GLU A 278 19.17 2.36 6.13
N VAL A 279 19.44 3.18 5.13
CA VAL A 279 18.45 4.08 4.54
C VAL A 279 17.53 3.32 3.59
N GLY A 280 16.35 3.90 3.27
CA GLY A 280 15.38 3.28 2.37
C GLY A 280 14.51 2.23 3.05
N LEU A 281 13.88 1.35 2.28
CA LEU A 281 12.76 0.49 2.70
C LEU A 281 13.05 -0.37 3.93
N TYR A 282 14.28 -0.88 4.06
CA TYR A 282 14.64 -1.84 5.09
C TYR A 282 15.27 -1.22 6.33
N GLY A 283 15.34 0.11 6.40
CA GLY A 283 15.81 0.83 7.57
C GLY A 283 14.75 0.99 8.66
N GLY A 284 15.20 1.45 9.82
CA GLY A 284 14.35 1.75 10.97
C GLY A 284 13.96 0.53 11.81
N PRO A 285 13.18 0.77 12.88
CA PRO A 285 12.79 -0.28 13.82
C PRO A 285 11.75 -1.26 13.27
N GLN A 286 11.08 -0.89 12.19
CA GLN A 286 10.06 -1.72 11.52
C GLN A 286 10.32 -1.72 10.00
N PRO A 287 11.35 -2.45 9.54
CA PRO A 287 11.71 -2.48 8.13
C PRO A 287 10.56 -2.97 7.26
N PHE A 288 10.63 -2.66 5.96
CA PHE A 288 9.64 -3.08 4.98
C PHE A 288 9.35 -4.58 5.08
N ASN A 289 8.08 -4.89 5.33
CA ASN A 289 7.59 -6.24 5.51
C ASN A 289 6.13 -6.33 5.07
N LEU A 290 5.84 -7.23 4.16
CA LEU A 290 4.50 -7.46 3.62
C LEU A 290 3.71 -8.56 4.35
N THR A 291 4.32 -9.24 5.32
CA THR A 291 3.63 -10.23 6.14
C THR A 291 2.51 -9.58 6.93
N LEU A 292 1.31 -10.10 6.80
CA LEU A 292 0.12 -9.54 7.45
C LEU A 292 0.19 -9.65 8.97
N SER A 293 -0.48 -8.73 9.65
CA SER A 293 -0.53 -8.67 11.12
C SER A 293 -1.60 -9.58 11.73
N TYR A 294 -2.43 -10.21 10.91
CA TYR A 294 -3.51 -11.12 11.32
C TYR A 294 -3.37 -12.49 10.66
N PRO A 295 -3.85 -13.56 11.33
CA PRO A 295 -3.77 -14.91 10.78
C PRO A 295 -4.67 -15.07 9.56
N LEU A 296 -4.19 -15.81 8.57
CA LEU A 296 -4.93 -16.19 7.37
C LEU A 296 -5.27 -17.67 7.41
N ILE A 297 -6.47 -18.04 6.94
CA ILE A 297 -6.79 -19.42 6.63
C ILE A 297 -5.99 -19.82 5.40
N SER A 298 -5.02 -20.70 5.59
CA SER A 298 -4.14 -21.19 4.53
C SER A 298 -4.71 -22.41 3.80
N THR A 299 -5.45 -23.24 4.50
CA THR A 299 -6.13 -24.41 3.94
C THR A 299 -7.48 -24.60 4.61
N MET A 300 -8.46 -25.05 3.83
CA MET A 300 -9.76 -25.47 4.33
C MET A 300 -10.16 -26.74 3.59
N GLU A 301 -10.26 -27.84 4.31
CA GLU A 301 -10.74 -29.11 3.79
C GLU A 301 -12.14 -29.38 4.37
N VAL A 302 -13.08 -29.64 3.51
CA VAL A 302 -14.48 -29.94 3.89
C VAL A 302 -14.77 -31.37 3.53
N GLY A 303 -15.20 -32.18 4.49
CA GLY A 303 -15.56 -33.56 4.27
C GLY A 303 -16.67 -33.71 3.22
N GLU A 304 -16.59 -34.76 2.39
CA GLU A 304 -17.56 -34.99 1.32
C GLU A 304 -18.95 -35.46 1.84
N LYS A 305 -19.01 -35.93 3.06
CA LYS A 305 -20.20 -36.48 3.68
C LYS A 305 -20.33 -36.06 5.13
N THR A 306 -21.53 -35.86 5.59
CA THR A 306 -21.84 -35.72 7.01
C THR A 306 -21.67 -37.04 7.77
N ASP A 307 -21.29 -36.98 9.03
CA ASP A 307 -21.27 -38.11 9.95
C ASP A 307 -22.71 -38.60 10.28
N ASP A 308 -22.79 -39.65 11.11
CA ASP A 308 -24.09 -40.24 11.55
C ASP A 308 -24.94 -39.26 12.39
N LYS A 309 -24.37 -38.12 12.81
CA LYS A 309 -25.06 -37.04 13.54
C LYS A 309 -25.42 -35.86 12.63
N GLY A 310 -25.16 -35.96 11.32
CA GLY A 310 -25.40 -34.89 10.35
C GLY A 310 -24.35 -33.76 10.38
N LEU A 311 -23.19 -33.97 11.01
CA LEU A 311 -22.12 -33.02 11.09
C LEU A 311 -21.14 -33.23 9.94
N LEU A 312 -20.66 -32.13 9.35
CA LEU A 312 -19.64 -32.11 8.32
C LEU A 312 -18.29 -31.85 8.96
N GLU A 313 -17.30 -32.67 8.64
CA GLU A 313 -15.91 -32.44 9.09
C GLU A 313 -15.33 -31.29 8.30
N VAL A 314 -14.75 -30.30 9.01
CA VAL A 314 -14.02 -29.18 8.42
C VAL A 314 -12.67 -29.05 9.11
N THR A 315 -11.61 -29.18 8.33
CA THR A 315 -10.24 -28.93 8.79
C THR A 315 -9.75 -27.59 8.28
N ILE A 316 -9.29 -26.73 9.18
CA ILE A 316 -8.79 -25.39 8.85
C ILE A 316 -7.33 -25.30 9.26
N GLY A 317 -6.45 -25.00 8.29
CA GLY A 317 -5.07 -24.60 8.54
C GLY A 317 -4.97 -23.07 8.59
N VAL A 318 -4.25 -22.56 9.58
CA VAL A 318 -4.00 -21.12 9.77
C VAL A 318 -2.50 -20.87 9.63
N LYS A 319 -2.13 -19.77 8.96
CA LYS A 319 -0.76 -19.37 8.70
C LYS A 319 -0.45 -18.03 9.36
#